data_00a46c5631ea0831e539512da7f798f8
#
_entry.id   00a46c5631ea0831e539512da7f798f8
#
_cell.length_a   1.000
_cell.length_b   1.000
_cell.length_c   1.000
_cell.angle_alpha   90.00
_cell.angle_beta   90.00
_cell.angle_gamma   90.00
#
_symmetry.space_group_name_H-M   'P 1'
#
loop_
_entity.id
_entity.type
_entity.pdbx_description
1 polymer ?
#
loop_
_entity_poly.entity_id
_entity_poly.type
_entity_poly.pdbx_seq_one_letter_code
_entity_poly.pdbx_strand_id
1 'polypeptide(L)'
;MEDIKNLINGWLLNKSNYLAGKGEINLSKIVSKGLIDRTIEERQNDIKKEIYKEIDSQILKIDLESQTSSRIVVLVELNYLERILKNSGEFVNETSLNPLKVKYILGFSNKSWKLVDFVSGL
;
A
#
# COMPACT_ATOMS: atom_id res chain seq x y z
N MET A 1 -13.83 12.93 0.11
CA MET A 1 -12.59 12.44 0.80
C MET A 1 -12.77 11.05 1.38
N GLU A 2 -13.96 10.69 1.83
CA GLU A 2 -14.21 9.35 2.39
C GLU A 2 -13.96 8.22 1.36
N ASP A 3 -14.40 8.42 0.11
CA ASP A 3 -14.17 7.44 -0.95
C ASP A 3 -12.67 7.21 -1.22
N ILE A 4 -11.86 8.26 -1.17
CA ILE A 4 -10.41 8.18 -1.36
C ILE A 4 -9.78 7.43 -0.18
N LYS A 5 -10.20 7.74 1.03
CA LYS A 5 -9.73 7.05 2.25
C LYS A 5 -10.06 5.57 2.18
N ASN A 6 -11.26 5.19 1.76
CA ASN A 6 -11.68 3.80 1.62
C ASN A 6 -10.85 3.08 0.56
N LEU A 7 -10.55 3.74 -0.54
CA LEU A 7 -9.71 3.17 -1.60
C LEU A 7 -8.30 2.88 -1.08
N ILE A 8 -7.70 3.84 -0.38
CA ILE A 8 -6.36 3.68 0.19
C ILE A 8 -6.35 2.58 1.25
N ASN A 9 -7.34 2.54 2.14
CA ASN A 9 -7.46 1.48 3.15
C ASN A 9 -7.60 0.11 2.50
N GLY A 10 -8.38 0.00 1.44
CA GLY A 10 -8.52 -1.25 0.68
C GLY A 10 -7.18 -1.72 0.11
N TRP A 11 -6.41 -0.80 -0.45
CA TRP A 11 -5.06 -1.08 -0.93
C TRP A 11 -4.13 -1.56 0.19
N LEU A 12 -4.08 -0.82 1.29
CA LEU A 12 -3.21 -1.15 2.43
C LEU A 12 -3.53 -2.52 3.00
N LEU A 13 -4.81 -2.83 3.20
CA LEU A 13 -5.23 -4.11 3.76
C LEU A 13 -4.93 -5.27 2.82
N ASN A 14 -5.26 -5.15 1.54
CA ASN A 14 -5.02 -6.22 0.57
C ASN A 14 -3.53 -6.47 0.37
N LYS A 15 -2.75 -5.40 0.25
CA LYS A 15 -1.29 -5.49 0.14
C LYS A 15 -0.68 -6.18 1.35
N SER A 16 -1.12 -5.80 2.55
CA SER A 16 -0.66 -6.41 3.80
C SER A 16 -0.92 -7.92 3.83
N ASN A 17 -2.13 -8.35 3.49
CA ASN A 17 -2.48 -9.77 3.44
C ASN A 17 -1.65 -10.52 2.39
N TYR A 18 -1.49 -9.94 1.22
CA TYR A 18 -0.70 -10.56 0.15
C TYR A 18 0.77 -10.74 0.54
N LEU A 19 1.40 -9.71 1.11
CA LEU A 19 2.80 -9.77 1.54
C LEU A 19 3.02 -10.70 2.73
N ALA A 20 1.99 -10.96 3.51
CA ALA A 20 2.01 -11.96 4.59
C ALA A 20 1.79 -13.39 4.09
N GLY A 21 1.57 -13.58 2.79
CA GLY A 21 1.28 -14.88 2.21
C GLY A 21 -0.14 -15.38 2.47
N LYS A 22 -1.08 -14.48 2.79
CA LYS A 22 -2.44 -14.82 3.23
C LYS A 22 -3.52 -14.53 2.21
N GLY A 23 -3.20 -14.43 0.94
CA GLY A 23 -4.23 -14.18 -0.06
C GLY A 23 -3.68 -13.78 -1.39
N GLU A 24 -4.57 -13.50 -2.32
CA GLU A 24 -4.23 -13.05 -3.66
C GLU A 24 -4.34 -11.54 -3.77
N ILE A 25 -3.53 -10.95 -4.65
CA ILE A 25 -3.67 -9.54 -4.96
C ILE A 25 -4.69 -9.40 -6.08
N ASN A 26 -5.88 -8.89 -5.74
CA ASN A 26 -7.01 -8.81 -6.67
C ASN A 26 -7.65 -7.42 -6.61
N LEU A 27 -6.88 -6.41 -7.00
CA LEU A 27 -7.25 -5.00 -6.88
C LEU A 27 -7.29 -4.26 -8.22
N SER A 28 -7.41 -4.99 -9.35
CA SER A 28 -7.37 -4.38 -10.68
C SER A 28 -8.43 -3.29 -10.91
N LYS A 29 -9.51 -3.30 -10.12
CA LYS A 29 -10.57 -2.28 -10.22
C LYS A 29 -10.21 -0.97 -9.52
N ILE A 30 -9.32 -1.00 -8.52
CA ILE A 30 -9.00 0.18 -7.71
C ILE A 30 -7.52 0.56 -7.73
N VAL A 31 -6.66 -0.29 -8.29
CA VAL A 31 -5.21 -0.06 -8.32
C VAL A 31 -4.68 -0.32 -9.73
N SER A 32 -3.74 0.50 -10.17
CA SER A 32 -3.12 0.35 -11.48
C SER A 32 -2.28 -0.92 -11.57
N LYS A 33 -2.14 -1.45 -12.79
CA LYS A 33 -1.34 -2.64 -13.05
C LYS A 33 0.11 -2.48 -12.59
N GLY A 34 0.69 -1.29 -12.77
CA GLY A 34 2.08 -1.04 -12.36
C GLY A 34 2.31 -1.22 -10.87
N LEU A 35 1.39 -0.78 -10.03
CA LEU A 35 1.47 -0.98 -8.58
C LEU A 35 1.29 -2.44 -8.20
N ILE A 36 0.35 -3.12 -8.86
CA ILE A 36 0.12 -4.56 -8.65
C ILE A 36 1.39 -5.34 -9.00
N ASP A 37 1.98 -5.08 -10.16
CA ASP A 37 3.18 -5.77 -10.62
C ASP A 37 4.36 -5.57 -9.67
N ARG A 38 4.56 -4.34 -9.15
CA ARG A 38 5.62 -4.05 -8.16
C ARG A 38 5.40 -4.83 -6.86
N THR A 39 4.17 -4.96 -6.43
CA THR A 39 3.84 -5.71 -5.20
C THR A 39 4.05 -7.20 -5.39
N ILE A 40 3.69 -7.74 -6.56
CA ILE A 40 3.96 -9.13 -6.90
C ILE A 40 5.46 -9.40 -6.92
N GLU A 41 6.25 -8.51 -7.51
CA GLU A 41 7.72 -8.64 -7.54
C GLU A 41 8.30 -8.62 -6.12
N GLU A 42 7.82 -7.74 -5.25
CA GLU A 42 8.24 -7.71 -3.85
C GLU A 42 7.98 -9.05 -3.16
N ARG A 43 6.79 -9.61 -3.33
CA ARG A 43 6.42 -10.91 -2.74
C ARG A 43 7.28 -12.05 -3.30
N GLN A 44 7.54 -12.04 -4.61
CA GLN A 44 8.40 -13.05 -5.25
C GLN A 44 9.83 -13.01 -4.70
N ASN A 45 10.37 -11.80 -4.47
CA ASN A 45 11.69 -11.64 -3.86
C ASN A 45 11.70 -12.17 -2.41
N ASP A 46 10.64 -11.92 -1.66
CA ASP A 46 10.51 -12.45 -0.30
C ASP A 46 10.44 -13.98 -0.29
N ILE A 47 9.70 -14.57 -1.22
CA ILE A 47 9.64 -16.04 -1.36
C ILE A 47 11.02 -16.63 -1.62
N LYS A 48 11.80 -16.00 -2.49
CA LYS A 48 13.17 -16.45 -2.77
C LYS A 48 14.09 -16.39 -1.55
N LYS A 49 13.84 -15.44 -0.67
CA LYS A 49 14.60 -15.27 0.58
C LYS A 49 14.02 -16.11 1.73
N GLU A 50 12.95 -16.82 1.49
CA GLU A 50 12.23 -17.62 2.48
C GLU A 50 11.75 -16.80 3.67
N ILE A 51 11.24 -15.59 3.37
CA ILE A 51 10.68 -14.66 4.36
C ILE A 51 9.27 -14.22 3.94
N TYR A 52 8.57 -13.61 4.90
CA TYR A 52 7.32 -12.90 4.63
C TYR A 52 7.26 -11.64 5.50
N LYS A 53 6.33 -10.75 5.19
CA LYS A 53 6.15 -9.48 5.90
C LYS A 53 4.77 -9.42 6.53
N GLU A 54 4.75 -9.00 7.79
CA GLU A 54 3.52 -8.60 8.49
C GLU A 54 3.53 -7.08 8.57
N ILE A 55 2.54 -6.44 7.94
CA ILE A 55 2.45 -4.99 7.88
C ILE A 55 1.12 -4.56 8.49
N ASP A 56 1.20 -3.61 9.42
CA ASP A 56 0.03 -2.96 10.00
C ASP A 56 0.13 -1.47 9.71
N SER A 57 -0.90 -0.92 9.05
CA SER A 57 -0.94 0.47 8.66
C SER A 57 -2.28 1.08 9.06
N GLN A 58 -2.23 2.23 9.75
CA GLN A 58 -3.40 2.97 10.14
C GLN A 58 -3.31 4.41 9.61
N ILE A 59 -4.36 4.88 8.94
CA ILE A 59 -4.41 6.27 8.51
C ILE A 59 -4.69 7.15 9.73
N LEU A 60 -3.75 8.07 10.02
CA LEU A 60 -3.88 9.06 11.09
C LEU A 60 -4.44 10.37 10.54
N LYS A 61 -4.05 10.75 9.34
CA LYS A 61 -4.41 12.02 8.72
C LYS A 61 -4.37 11.89 7.22
N ILE A 62 -5.29 12.55 6.52
CA ILE A 62 -5.32 12.62 5.07
C ILE A 62 -5.66 14.06 4.63
N ASP A 63 -4.81 14.64 3.79
CA ASP A 63 -4.96 16.01 3.29
C ASP A 63 -4.92 16.02 1.76
N LEU A 64 -5.83 16.77 1.15
CA LEU A 64 -5.81 16.99 -0.30
C LEU A 64 -4.67 17.96 -0.64
N GLU A 65 -3.75 17.54 -1.52
CA GLU A 65 -2.69 18.40 -2.02
C GLU A 65 -3.09 19.09 -3.32
N SER A 66 -3.65 18.34 -4.27
CA SER A 66 -4.10 18.88 -5.54
C SER A 66 -5.19 18.03 -6.16
N GLN A 67 -6.00 18.64 -7.01
CA GLN A 67 -7.08 17.95 -7.70
C GLN A 67 -7.35 18.59 -9.05
N THR A 68 -7.42 17.72 -10.09
CA THR A 68 -7.92 18.07 -11.41
C THR A 68 -9.03 17.10 -11.78
N SER A 69 -9.60 17.22 -12.98
CA SER A 69 -10.62 16.29 -13.45
C SER A 69 -10.12 14.86 -13.66
N SER A 70 -8.79 14.68 -13.79
CA SER A 70 -8.18 13.38 -14.10
C SER A 70 -7.17 12.91 -13.07
N ARG A 71 -6.84 13.72 -12.06
CA ARG A 71 -5.79 13.39 -11.10
C ARG A 71 -6.07 13.99 -9.73
N ILE A 72 -5.88 13.19 -8.70
CA ILE A 72 -5.95 13.62 -7.30
C ILE A 72 -4.65 13.22 -6.61
N VAL A 73 -4.09 14.14 -5.84
CA VAL A 73 -2.91 13.87 -5.01
C VAL A 73 -3.28 14.17 -3.57
N VAL A 74 -3.06 13.20 -2.69
CA VAL A 74 -3.31 13.33 -1.25
C VAL A 74 -2.04 13.03 -0.47
N LEU A 75 -1.87 13.76 0.64
CA LEU A 75 -0.81 13.49 1.61
C LEU A 75 -1.43 12.74 2.79
N VAL A 76 -0.84 11.61 3.12
CA VAL A 76 -1.35 10.73 4.17
C VAL A 76 -0.27 10.51 5.22
N GLU A 77 -0.66 10.59 6.48
CA GLU A 77 0.18 10.19 7.59
C GLU A 77 -0.35 8.86 8.13
N LEU A 78 0.55 7.87 8.20
CA LEU A 78 0.23 6.52 8.66
C LEU A 78 0.96 6.23 9.97
N ASN A 79 0.30 5.51 10.86
CA ASN A 79 0.99 4.74 11.87
C ASN A 79 1.38 3.41 11.21
N TYR A 80 2.67 3.14 11.07
CA TYR A 80 3.18 2.06 10.22
C TYR A 80 4.10 1.15 11.01
N LEU A 81 3.81 -0.16 10.95
CA LEU A 81 4.63 -1.20 11.56
C LEU A 81 4.86 -2.30 10.51
N GLU A 82 6.12 -2.64 10.27
CA GLU A 82 6.49 -3.74 9.38
C GLU A 82 7.39 -4.71 10.12
N ARG A 83 7.03 -5.99 10.10
CA ARG A 83 7.85 -7.07 10.62
C ARG A 83 8.26 -8.00 9.52
N ILE A 84 9.53 -8.39 9.50
CA ILE A 84 10.05 -9.40 8.59
C ILE A 84 10.28 -10.66 9.38
N LEU A 85 9.72 -11.78 8.91
CA LEU A 85 9.80 -13.08 9.55
C LEU A 85 10.28 -14.13 8.54
N LYS A 86 11.02 -15.11 9.02
CA LYS A 86 11.34 -16.31 8.25
C LYS A 86 10.08 -17.16 8.09
N ASN A 87 10.04 -18.02 7.07
CA ASN A 87 8.90 -18.92 6.86
C ASN A 87 8.60 -19.80 8.07
N SER A 88 9.61 -20.05 8.92
CA SER A 88 9.43 -20.75 10.21
C SER A 88 8.69 -19.94 11.27
N GLY A 89 8.48 -18.64 11.03
CA GLY A 89 7.92 -17.71 12.01
C GLY A 89 8.95 -17.00 12.86
N GLU A 90 10.25 -17.28 12.65
CA GLU A 90 11.30 -16.62 13.40
C GLU A 90 11.42 -15.15 13.00
N PHE A 91 11.49 -14.26 13.98
CA PHE A 91 11.63 -12.83 13.80
C PHE A 91 13.00 -12.46 13.22
N VAL A 92 13.00 -11.59 12.20
CA VAL A 92 14.22 -11.10 11.56
C VAL A 92 14.43 -9.62 11.86
N ASN A 93 13.42 -8.78 11.57
CA ASN A 93 13.55 -7.33 11.72
C ASN A 93 12.18 -6.67 11.88
N GLU A 94 12.19 -5.46 12.43
CA GLU A 94 10.98 -4.66 12.61
C GLU A 94 11.30 -3.20 12.29
N THR A 95 10.39 -2.55 11.57
CA THR A 95 10.44 -1.12 11.29
C THR A 95 9.15 -0.49 11.78
N SER A 96 9.26 0.54 12.61
CA SER A 96 8.11 1.29 13.13
C SER A 96 8.28 2.76 12.78
N LEU A 97 7.27 3.33 12.11
CA LEU A 97 7.27 4.74 11.72
C LEU A 97 5.94 5.37 12.13
N ASN A 98 6.01 6.41 12.96
CA ASN A 98 4.83 7.10 13.46
C ASN A 98 5.09 8.61 13.51
N PRO A 99 4.76 9.36 12.46
CA PRO A 99 4.08 8.89 11.24
C PRO A 99 5.04 8.50 10.12
N LEU A 100 4.56 7.64 9.24
CA LEU A 100 5.09 7.49 7.89
C LEU A 100 4.28 8.42 6.98
N LYS A 101 4.96 9.31 6.28
CA LYS A 101 4.30 10.24 5.35
C LYS A 101 4.34 9.65 3.95
N VAL A 102 3.17 9.54 3.31
CA VAL A 102 3.02 8.97 1.97
C VAL A 102 2.19 9.91 1.11
N LYS A 103 2.65 10.17 -0.08
CA LYS A 103 1.88 10.85 -1.11
C LYS A 103 1.24 9.80 -2.00
N TYR A 104 -0.09 9.78 -2.07
CA TYR A 104 -0.83 8.89 -2.96
C TYR A 104 -1.35 9.67 -4.16
N ILE A 105 -1.20 9.08 -5.34
CA ILE A 105 -1.62 9.68 -6.60
C ILE A 105 -2.72 8.79 -7.19
N LEU A 106 -3.89 9.40 -7.44
CA LEU A 106 -5.03 8.74 -8.06
C LEU A 106 -5.23 9.31 -9.47
N GLY A 107 -5.58 8.44 -10.40
CA GLY A 107 -5.91 8.80 -11.77
C GLY A 107 -7.32 8.37 -12.13
N PHE A 108 -7.99 9.16 -13.00
CA PHE A 108 -9.31 8.84 -13.51
C PHE A 108 -9.18 8.31 -14.93
N SER A 109 -9.64 7.08 -15.13
CA SER A 109 -9.69 6.46 -16.46
C SER A 109 -10.80 5.42 -16.48
N ASN A 110 -11.37 5.17 -17.68
CA ASN A 110 -12.45 4.20 -17.86
C ASN A 110 -13.59 4.39 -16.85
N LYS A 111 -13.96 5.67 -16.61
CA LYS A 111 -15.07 6.08 -15.74
C LYS A 111 -14.86 5.74 -14.26
N SER A 112 -13.62 5.50 -13.83
CA SER A 112 -13.33 5.22 -12.42
C SER A 112 -11.99 5.80 -11.97
N TRP A 113 -11.89 6.04 -10.67
CA TRP A 113 -10.65 6.43 -10.02
C TRP A 113 -9.87 5.20 -9.59
N LYS A 114 -8.56 5.23 -9.85
CA LYS A 114 -7.64 4.18 -9.39
C LYS A 114 -6.45 4.80 -8.70
N LEU A 115 -5.90 4.09 -7.72
CA LEU A 115 -4.58 4.40 -7.18
C LEU A 115 -3.54 4.05 -8.24
N VAL A 116 -2.76 5.03 -8.68
CA VAL A 116 -1.80 4.82 -9.77
C VAL A 116 -0.36 4.85 -9.31
N ASP A 117 -0.06 5.54 -8.20
CA ASP A 117 1.30 5.58 -7.65
C ASP A 117 1.29 6.06 -6.20
N PHE A 118 2.42 5.85 -5.53
CA PHE A 118 2.67 6.46 -4.23
C PHE A 118 4.17 6.71 -4.02
N VAL A 119 4.47 7.71 -3.19
CA VAL A 119 5.83 8.05 -2.79
C VAL A 119 5.86 8.15 -1.27
N SER A 120 6.75 7.42 -0.63
CA SER A 120 6.90 7.43 0.82
C SER A 120 8.21 8.09 1.24
N GLY A 121 8.35 8.37 2.55
CA GLY A 121 9.57 8.96 3.09
C GLY A 121 9.73 10.45 2.83
N LEU A 122 8.62 11.15 2.69
CA LEU A 122 8.61 12.59 2.43
C LEU A 122 9.03 13.40 3.65
#